data_f303e41ce5b9c89783fc61ef6af5c870
#
_entry.id   f303e41ce5b9c89783fc61ef6af5c870
#
_cell.length_a   1.000
_cell.length_b   1.000
_cell.length_c   1.000
_cell.angle_alpha   90.00
_cell.angle_beta   90.00
_cell.angle_gamma   90.00
#
_symmetry.space_group_name_H-M   'P 1'
#
loop_
_entity.id
_entity.type
_entity.pdbx_description
1 polymer ?
#
loop_
_entity_poly.entity_id
_entity_poly.type
_entity_poly.pdbx_seq_one_letter_code
_entity_poly.pdbx_strand_id
1 'polypeptide(L)'
;NISALMAMGDLATGEKVFKKCAACHSIVKGGKNNIGPALYNVINRNVGDVSDYKYSKALSEYGKKWTFEELNGYLIKPAKWIKGTKMAFAGLRKEKDRASVILYLNKNSDNPLPLP
;
A
#
# COMPACT_ATOMS: atom_id res chain seq x y z
N ASN A 1 -0.55 12.72 12.91
CA ASN A 1 -1.60 13.23 12.01
C ASN A 1 -1.25 12.95 10.57
N ILE A 2 -2.19 12.40 9.83
CA ILE A 2 -1.92 11.93 8.45
C ILE A 2 -1.53 13.07 7.51
N SER A 3 -2.08 14.25 7.70
CA SER A 3 -1.75 15.41 6.88
C SER A 3 -0.27 15.81 7.04
N ALA A 4 0.20 15.85 8.27
CA ALA A 4 1.60 16.16 8.56
C ALA A 4 2.54 15.08 8.01
N LEU A 5 2.13 13.80 8.14
CA LEU A 5 2.91 12.71 7.58
C LEU A 5 3.04 12.84 6.07
N MET A 6 1.92 12.99 5.37
CA MET A 6 1.92 13.04 3.91
C MET A 6 2.72 14.21 3.36
N ALA A 7 2.78 15.33 4.09
CA ALA A 7 3.58 16.48 3.71
C ALA A 7 5.09 16.20 3.71
N MET A 8 5.54 15.15 4.39
CA MET A 8 6.95 14.76 4.43
C MET A 8 7.41 14.00 3.19
N GLY A 9 6.49 13.50 2.36
CA GLY A 9 6.82 12.62 1.26
C GLY A 9 7.15 13.35 -0.04
N ASP A 10 7.86 12.65 -0.92
CA ASP A 10 8.06 13.08 -2.31
C ASP A 10 8.01 11.88 -3.26
N LEU A 11 7.62 12.15 -4.51
CA LEU A 11 7.40 11.08 -5.49
C LEU A 11 8.69 10.35 -5.87
N ALA A 12 9.81 11.06 -5.98
CA ALA A 12 11.08 10.45 -6.34
C ALA A 12 11.54 9.43 -5.29
N THR A 13 11.40 9.79 -4.01
CA THR A 13 11.67 8.86 -2.91
C THR A 13 10.69 7.69 -2.94
N GLY A 14 9.41 7.96 -3.23
CA GLY A 14 8.37 6.92 -3.31
C GLY A 14 8.66 5.88 -4.38
N GLU A 15 9.07 6.32 -5.55
CA GLU A 15 9.47 5.43 -6.64
C GLU A 15 10.65 4.55 -6.22
N LYS A 16 11.63 5.15 -5.55
CA LYS A 16 12.80 4.42 -5.05
C LYS A 16 12.42 3.39 -3.98
N VAL A 17 11.59 3.79 -3.02
CA VAL A 17 11.12 2.90 -1.95
C VAL A 17 10.30 1.75 -2.53
N PHE A 18 9.50 2.01 -3.57
CA PHE A 18 8.66 0.99 -4.20
C PHE A 18 9.48 -0.19 -4.74
N LYS A 19 10.76 -0.02 -5.02
CA LYS A 19 11.62 -1.12 -5.44
C LYS A 19 11.62 -2.28 -4.45
N LYS A 20 11.39 -2.00 -3.17
CA LYS A 20 11.26 -3.03 -2.13
C LYS A 20 9.94 -3.81 -2.25
N CYS A 21 8.96 -3.26 -2.94
CA CYS A 21 7.64 -3.86 -3.13
C CYS A 21 7.54 -4.59 -4.48
N ALA A 22 8.32 -4.15 -5.46
CA ALA A 22 8.22 -4.58 -6.85
C ALA A 22 8.53 -6.07 -7.06
N ALA A 23 9.26 -6.69 -6.14
CA ALA A 23 9.53 -8.13 -6.20
C ALA A 23 8.24 -8.96 -6.09
N CYS A 24 7.23 -8.43 -5.40
CA CYS A 24 5.98 -9.12 -5.12
C CYS A 24 4.75 -8.47 -5.76
N HIS A 25 4.83 -7.19 -6.12
CA HIS A 25 3.68 -6.42 -6.58
C HIS A 25 3.93 -5.70 -7.90
N SER A 26 2.94 -5.71 -8.78
CA SER A 26 2.93 -4.84 -9.95
C SER A 26 2.24 -3.53 -9.59
N ILE A 27 2.73 -2.41 -10.18
CA ILE A 27 2.12 -1.09 -10.01
C ILE A 27 1.51 -0.57 -11.31
N VAL A 28 1.77 -1.23 -12.43
CA VAL A 28 1.31 -0.73 -13.73
C VAL A 28 -0.19 -0.98 -13.91
N LYS A 29 -0.85 -0.09 -14.64
CA LYS A 29 -2.26 -0.23 -14.97
C LYS A 29 -2.48 -1.53 -15.76
N GLY A 30 -3.45 -2.34 -15.33
CA GLY A 30 -3.72 -3.63 -15.95
C GLY A 30 -2.68 -4.70 -15.63
N GLY A 31 -1.75 -4.42 -14.71
CA GLY A 31 -0.74 -5.39 -14.31
C GLY A 31 -1.33 -6.61 -13.63
N LYS A 32 -0.62 -7.72 -13.72
CA LYS A 32 -1.06 -8.99 -13.13
C LYS A 32 -0.67 -9.10 -11.66
N ASN A 33 -1.42 -9.93 -10.95
CA ASN A 33 -1.02 -10.33 -9.60
C ASN A 33 0.25 -11.19 -9.68
N ASN A 34 1.04 -11.13 -8.63
CA ASN A 34 2.26 -11.91 -8.51
C ASN A 34 2.24 -12.57 -7.13
N ILE A 35 3.34 -12.58 -6.39
CA ILE A 35 3.36 -13.05 -4.99
C ILE A 35 2.36 -12.25 -4.16
N GLY A 36 2.29 -10.92 -4.40
CA GLY A 36 1.24 -10.07 -3.87
C GLY A 36 0.27 -9.61 -4.95
N PRO A 37 -0.87 -9.01 -4.56
CA PRO A 37 -1.84 -8.51 -5.53
C PRO A 37 -1.33 -7.29 -6.29
N ALA A 38 -1.88 -7.05 -7.48
CA ALA A 38 -1.60 -5.84 -8.24
C ALA A 38 -2.00 -4.61 -7.43
N LEU A 39 -1.16 -3.57 -7.45
CA LEU A 39 -1.34 -2.38 -6.61
C LEU A 39 -1.87 -1.15 -7.35
N TYR A 40 -2.02 -1.22 -8.69
CA TYR A 40 -2.66 -0.11 -9.38
C TYR A 40 -4.08 0.09 -8.81
N ASN A 41 -4.47 1.30 -8.51
CA ASN A 41 -5.77 1.61 -7.87
C ASN A 41 -5.89 1.12 -6.41
N VAL A 42 -4.78 0.84 -5.72
CA VAL A 42 -4.86 0.34 -4.35
C VAL A 42 -5.41 1.39 -3.37
N ILE A 43 -5.12 2.66 -3.60
CA ILE A 43 -5.60 3.73 -2.71
C ILE A 43 -7.13 3.76 -2.75
N ASN A 44 -7.72 3.71 -1.58
CA ASN A 44 -9.18 3.70 -1.36
C ASN A 44 -9.90 2.43 -1.87
N ARG A 45 -9.15 1.40 -2.23
CA ARG A 45 -9.71 0.08 -2.57
C ARG A 45 -10.01 -0.69 -1.29
N ASN A 46 -11.07 -1.51 -1.31
CA ASN A 46 -11.33 -2.39 -0.17
C ASN A 46 -10.17 -3.35 0.04
N VAL A 47 -9.78 -3.54 1.30
CA VAL A 47 -8.73 -4.50 1.66
C VAL A 47 -9.20 -5.90 1.29
N GLY A 48 -8.34 -6.65 0.60
CA GLY A 48 -8.66 -8.02 0.20
C GLY A 48 -9.61 -8.13 -0.99
N ASP A 49 -9.66 -7.13 -1.88
CA ASP A 49 -10.73 -7.00 -2.87
C ASP A 49 -10.34 -7.40 -4.31
N VAL A 50 -9.09 -7.71 -4.59
CA VAL A 50 -8.71 -8.14 -5.94
C VAL A 50 -9.27 -9.54 -6.19
N SER A 51 -10.15 -9.66 -7.20
CA SER A 51 -11.00 -10.85 -7.40
C SER A 51 -10.24 -12.14 -7.74
N ASP A 52 -9.10 -12.00 -8.38
CA ASP A 52 -8.31 -13.15 -8.85
C ASP A 52 -7.03 -13.37 -8.04
N TYR A 53 -6.97 -12.83 -6.81
CA TYR A 53 -5.86 -13.03 -5.91
C TYR A 53 -6.33 -13.71 -4.62
N LYS A 54 -5.55 -14.70 -4.15
CA LYS A 54 -5.88 -15.41 -2.91
C LYS A 54 -5.24 -14.73 -1.72
N TYR A 55 -6.03 -13.99 -0.97
CA TYR A 55 -5.59 -13.30 0.25
C TYR A 55 -5.52 -14.24 1.44
N SER A 56 -4.81 -13.81 2.50
CA SER A 56 -4.97 -14.41 3.82
C SER A 56 -6.40 -14.20 4.30
N LYS A 57 -6.86 -15.05 5.20
CA LYS A 57 -8.17 -14.88 5.83
C LYS A 57 -8.27 -13.52 6.51
N ALA A 58 -7.19 -13.10 7.19
CA ALA A 58 -7.14 -11.82 7.89
C ALA A 58 -7.43 -10.63 6.97
N LEU A 59 -6.83 -10.60 5.77
CA LEU A 59 -7.09 -9.52 4.82
C LEU A 59 -8.47 -9.63 4.19
N SER A 60 -8.91 -10.84 3.85
CA SER A 60 -10.23 -11.05 3.26
C SER A 60 -11.36 -10.57 4.17
N GLU A 61 -11.16 -10.65 5.49
CA GLU A 61 -12.17 -10.32 6.48
C GLU A 61 -11.98 -8.96 7.14
N TYR A 62 -10.96 -8.20 6.73
CA TYR A 62 -10.59 -6.96 7.42
C TYR A 62 -11.69 -5.87 7.39
N GLY A 63 -12.39 -5.75 6.29
CA GLY A 63 -13.58 -4.89 6.19
C GLY A 63 -13.33 -3.40 6.12
N LYS A 64 -12.13 -2.96 5.78
CA LYS A 64 -11.78 -1.55 5.64
C LYS A 64 -11.19 -1.26 4.28
N LYS A 65 -11.02 0.02 3.95
CA LYS A 65 -10.38 0.46 2.72
C LYS A 65 -8.93 0.86 2.98
N TRP A 66 -8.11 0.79 1.94
CA TRP A 66 -6.73 1.28 1.98
C TRP A 66 -6.70 2.81 1.90
N THR A 67 -7.07 3.46 3.01
CA THR A 67 -6.88 4.90 3.18
C THR A 67 -5.40 5.21 3.40
N PHE A 68 -5.02 6.48 3.36
CA PHE A 68 -3.65 6.86 3.70
C PHE A 68 -3.27 6.39 5.11
N GLU A 69 -4.19 6.52 6.08
CA GLU A 69 -3.95 6.08 7.46
C GLU A 69 -3.75 4.58 7.57
N GLU A 70 -4.61 3.80 6.92
CA GLU A 70 -4.51 2.33 6.96
C GLU A 70 -3.20 1.86 6.31
N LEU A 71 -2.83 2.44 5.17
CA LEU A 71 -1.57 2.12 4.51
C LEU A 71 -0.38 2.49 5.38
N ASN A 72 -0.40 3.66 6.00
CA ASN A 72 0.68 4.07 6.88
C ASN A 72 0.85 3.08 8.03
N GLY A 73 -0.23 2.72 8.70
CA GLY A 73 -0.18 1.75 9.80
C GLY A 73 0.32 0.38 9.37
N TYR A 74 -0.20 -0.11 8.25
CA TYR A 74 0.18 -1.42 7.72
C TYR A 74 1.66 -1.45 7.31
N LEU A 75 2.16 -0.40 6.69
CA LEU A 75 3.54 -0.34 6.20
C LEU A 75 4.58 -0.15 7.31
N ILE A 76 4.18 0.27 8.50
CA ILE A 76 5.10 0.29 9.64
C ILE A 76 5.55 -1.14 9.94
N LYS A 77 4.60 -2.06 10.05
CA LYS A 77 4.87 -3.48 10.27
C LYS A 77 3.61 -4.28 9.93
N PRO A 78 3.51 -4.83 8.71
CA PRO A 78 2.28 -5.49 8.27
C PRO A 78 1.73 -6.54 9.23
N ALA A 79 2.57 -7.43 9.74
CA ALA A 79 2.12 -8.51 10.63
C ALA A 79 1.59 -8.00 11.97
N LYS A 80 1.96 -6.79 12.38
CA LYS A 80 1.47 -6.20 13.62
C LYS A 80 0.15 -5.45 13.39
N TRP A 81 0.01 -4.77 12.26
CA TRP A 81 -1.19 -3.99 11.95
C TRP A 81 -2.38 -4.90 11.62
N ILE A 82 -2.15 -5.91 10.80
CA ILE A 82 -3.16 -6.92 10.48
C ILE A 82 -2.58 -8.30 10.80
N LYS A 83 -2.84 -8.81 11.99
CA LYS A 83 -2.40 -10.14 12.41
C LYS A 83 -2.94 -11.19 11.45
N GLY A 84 -2.07 -12.08 11.00
CA GLY A 84 -2.45 -13.14 10.06
C GLY A 84 -2.26 -12.79 8.60
N THR A 85 -1.77 -11.59 8.28
CA THR A 85 -1.41 -11.27 6.91
C THR A 85 -0.31 -12.21 6.42
N LYS A 86 -0.40 -12.63 5.16
CA LYS A 86 0.66 -13.46 4.57
C LYS A 86 1.78 -12.65 3.92
N MET A 87 1.68 -11.33 3.94
CA MET A 87 2.71 -10.47 3.38
C MET A 87 3.99 -10.54 4.21
N ALA A 88 5.03 -11.11 3.62
CA ALA A 88 6.32 -11.30 4.29
C ALA A 88 7.21 -10.06 4.08
N PHE A 89 6.89 -8.99 4.79
CA PHE A 89 7.60 -7.71 4.69
C PHE A 89 7.81 -7.16 6.10
N ALA A 90 9.06 -6.78 6.40
CA ALA A 90 9.39 -6.32 7.76
C ALA A 90 8.77 -4.95 8.09
N GLY A 91 8.56 -4.12 7.07
CA GLY A 91 8.00 -2.78 7.25
C GLY A 91 8.97 -1.67 6.89
N LEU A 92 8.46 -0.45 6.93
CA LEU A 92 9.21 0.78 6.66
C LEU A 92 9.23 1.62 7.93
N ARG A 93 10.40 1.75 8.57
CA ARG A 93 10.50 2.49 9.84
C ARG A 93 10.41 4.00 9.65
N LYS A 94 10.94 4.53 8.55
CA LYS A 94 11.03 5.98 8.35
C LYS A 94 9.70 6.54 7.87
N GLU A 95 9.22 7.58 8.53
CA GLU A 95 7.98 8.26 8.16
C GLU A 95 8.03 8.79 6.73
N LYS A 96 9.15 9.39 6.34
CA LYS A 96 9.31 9.92 4.99
C LYS A 96 9.18 8.82 3.94
N ASP A 97 9.73 7.64 4.19
CA ASP A 97 9.64 6.52 3.25
C ASP A 97 8.19 6.06 3.09
N ARG A 98 7.46 5.94 4.20
CA ARG A 98 6.04 5.56 4.14
C ARG A 98 5.21 6.62 3.41
N ALA A 99 5.36 7.87 3.79
CA ALA A 99 4.65 8.97 3.13
C ALA A 99 4.94 8.98 1.63
N SER A 100 6.20 8.82 1.26
CA SER A 100 6.64 8.89 -0.14
C SER A 100 6.08 7.73 -0.97
N VAL A 101 6.13 6.50 -0.46
CA VAL A 101 5.58 5.36 -1.21
C VAL A 101 4.06 5.45 -1.31
N ILE A 102 3.39 5.99 -0.30
CA ILE A 102 1.93 6.21 -0.37
C ILE A 102 1.60 7.25 -1.43
N LEU A 103 2.37 8.32 -1.55
CA LEU A 103 2.22 9.29 -2.66
C LEU A 103 2.38 8.60 -4.01
N TYR A 104 3.37 7.74 -4.13
CA TYR A 104 3.63 7.00 -5.36
C TYR A 104 2.45 6.06 -5.70
N LEU A 105 1.93 5.35 -4.71
CA LEU A 105 0.75 4.50 -4.90
C LEU A 105 -0.47 5.33 -5.31
N ASN A 106 -0.67 6.49 -4.70
CA ASN A 106 -1.79 7.37 -5.03
C ASN A 106 -1.71 7.89 -6.46
N LYS A 107 -0.51 8.21 -6.93
CA LYS A 107 -0.29 8.64 -8.31
C LYS A 107 -0.68 7.55 -9.30
N ASN A 108 -0.46 6.29 -8.96
CA ASN A 108 -0.74 5.13 -9.83
C ASN A 108 -2.16 4.64 -9.62
N SER A 109 -3.10 5.51 -9.97
CA SER A 109 -4.53 5.28 -9.82
C SER A 109 -5.28 6.01 -10.92
N ASP A 110 -6.45 5.49 -11.30
CA ASP A 110 -7.35 6.19 -12.23
C ASP A 110 -7.89 7.48 -11.61
N ASN A 111 -8.08 7.48 -10.29
CA ASN A 111 -8.66 8.60 -9.56
C ASN A 111 -7.84 8.88 -8.29
N PRO A 112 -6.66 9.51 -8.42
CA PRO A 112 -5.87 9.83 -7.22
C PRO A 112 -6.67 10.67 -6.24
N LEU A 113 -6.58 10.34 -4.94
CA LEU A 113 -7.24 11.12 -3.91
C LEU A 113 -6.51 12.45 -3.73
N PRO A 114 -7.26 13.52 -3.40
CA PRO A 114 -6.61 14.77 -2.98
C PRO A 114 -5.82 14.52 -1.69
N LEU A 115 -4.66 15.16 -1.58
CA LEU A 115 -3.83 15.02 -0.38
C LEU A 115 -4.50 15.75 0.79
N PRO A 116 -4.41 15.19 2.00
CA PRO A 116 -5.03 15.77 3.17
C PRO A 116 -4.34 17.03 3.67
#